data_126fba178a6ad062e6838e0dcf46e869
#
_entry.id   126fba178a6ad062e6838e0dcf46e869
#
_cell.length_a   1.000
_cell.length_b   1.000
_cell.length_c   1.000
_cell.angle_alpha   90.00
_cell.angle_beta   90.00
_cell.angle_gamma   90.00
#
_symmetry.space_group_name_H-M   'P 1'
#
loop_
_entity.id
_entity.type
_entity.pdbx_description
1 polymer ?
#
loop_
_entity_poly.entity_id
_entity_poly.type
_entity_poly.pdbx_seq_one_letter_code
_entity_poly.pdbx_strand_id
1 'polypeptide(L)'
;QGFRIYGVVIDGMKGLPQALRPIRVQMCQFHQMLIVRRYITQDPDIEASAELLKLVNNITKMDKESFVGAFEEWYEKYKDIVNERVQDKRIKHKTPPYMRPRLRSAYLSVKRNMPLLWTFYDHPETGLPNTNNALEGLFSDLKSKVRGHSGISKEHRKKLLDEYIKRHYSLFRQG
;
A
#
# COMPACT_ATOMS: atom_id res chain seq x y z
N GLN A 1 -19.60 -24.85 5.22
CA GLN A 1 -18.54 -24.58 6.21
C GLN A 1 -18.15 -23.11 6.09
N GLY A 2 -18.40 -22.32 7.14
CA GLY A 2 -18.06 -20.90 7.17
C GLY A 2 -16.57 -20.70 7.51
N PHE A 3 -15.92 -19.76 6.82
CA PHE A 3 -14.58 -19.31 7.18
C PHE A 3 -14.69 -18.13 8.15
N ARG A 4 -13.84 -18.09 9.17
CA ARG A 4 -13.68 -16.92 10.03
C ARG A 4 -12.51 -16.08 9.52
N ILE A 5 -12.78 -14.84 9.10
CA ILE A 5 -11.76 -13.91 8.61
C ILE A 5 -11.26 -13.08 9.79
N TYR A 6 -9.99 -13.22 10.15
CA TYR A 6 -9.37 -12.49 11.26
C TYR A 6 -8.74 -11.17 10.82
N GLY A 7 -8.33 -11.06 9.56
CA GLY A 7 -7.76 -9.86 8.99
C GLY A 7 -7.62 -9.92 7.48
N VAL A 8 -7.38 -8.77 6.86
CA VAL A 8 -7.25 -8.62 5.40
C VAL A 8 -6.09 -7.68 5.09
N VAL A 9 -5.26 -8.05 4.12
CA VAL A 9 -4.24 -7.14 3.56
C VAL A 9 -4.81 -6.46 2.31
N ILE A 10 -4.69 -5.13 2.24
CA ILE A 10 -5.22 -4.30 1.14
C ILE A 10 -4.12 -3.50 0.44
N ASP A 11 -4.37 -3.09 -0.80
CA ASP A 11 -3.49 -2.28 -1.65
C ASP A 11 -3.67 -0.76 -1.52
N GLY A 12 -4.57 -0.31 -0.62
CA GLY A 12 -4.84 1.11 -0.36
C GLY A 12 -6.04 1.68 -1.10
N MET A 13 -6.96 0.83 -1.59
CA MET A 13 -8.22 1.29 -2.16
C MET A 13 -9.01 2.10 -1.11
N LYS A 14 -9.42 3.31 -1.50
CA LYS A 14 -10.18 4.22 -0.63
C LYS A 14 -11.54 3.61 -0.26
N GLY A 15 -11.96 3.77 1.00
CA GLY A 15 -13.25 3.27 1.50
C GLY A 15 -13.24 1.79 1.90
N LEU A 16 -12.29 1.00 1.42
CA LEU A 16 -12.22 -0.43 1.74
C LEU A 16 -12.02 -0.72 3.24
N PRO A 17 -11.15 0.00 3.97
CA PRO A 17 -11.01 -0.19 5.42
C PRO A 17 -12.30 0.03 6.19
N GLN A 18 -13.11 1.00 5.77
CA GLN A 18 -14.41 1.28 6.41
C GLN A 18 -15.43 0.19 6.10
N ALA A 19 -15.47 -0.29 4.86
CA ALA A 19 -16.39 -1.35 4.42
C ALA A 19 -16.10 -2.71 5.07
N LEU A 20 -14.84 -2.95 5.47
CA LEU A 20 -14.40 -4.22 6.07
C LEU A 20 -14.58 -4.28 7.60
N ARG A 21 -15.03 -3.21 8.25
CA ARG A 21 -15.27 -3.23 9.71
C ARG A 21 -16.26 -4.32 10.10
N PRO A 22 -16.02 -5.08 11.18
CA PRO A 22 -15.00 -4.93 12.22
C PRO A 22 -13.68 -5.70 11.92
N ILE A 23 -13.46 -6.21 10.70
CA ILE A 23 -12.29 -6.99 10.34
C ILE A 23 -11.04 -6.11 10.41
N ARG A 24 -9.94 -6.64 10.94
CA ARG A 24 -8.65 -5.93 10.99
C ARG A 24 -8.08 -5.80 9.58
N VAL A 25 -7.59 -4.61 9.26
CA VAL A 25 -7.08 -4.28 7.93
C VAL A 25 -5.61 -3.90 8.04
N GLN A 26 -4.77 -4.60 7.29
CA GLN A 26 -3.37 -4.26 7.05
C GLN A 26 -3.23 -3.58 5.70
N MET A 27 -2.67 -2.38 5.66
CA MET A 27 -2.22 -1.77 4.41
C MET A 27 -0.91 -2.43 3.97
N CYS A 28 -0.87 -2.96 2.76
CA CYS A 28 0.35 -3.55 2.20
C CYS A 28 1.47 -2.50 2.14
N GLN A 29 2.57 -2.75 2.87
CA GLN A 29 3.72 -1.83 2.91
C GLN A 29 4.37 -1.64 1.54
N PHE A 30 4.41 -2.68 0.71
CA PHE A 30 4.91 -2.58 -0.67
C PHE A 30 4.05 -1.65 -1.53
N HIS A 31 2.72 -1.76 -1.43
CA HIS A 31 1.82 -0.84 -2.15
C HIS A 31 1.93 0.60 -1.63
N GLN A 32 2.14 0.81 -0.33
CA GLN A 32 2.41 2.15 0.19
C GLN A 32 3.69 2.75 -0.42
N MET A 33 4.75 1.96 -0.56
CA MET A 33 5.96 2.36 -1.25
C MET A 33 5.69 2.74 -2.70
N LEU A 34 4.92 1.94 -3.44
CA LEU A 34 4.53 2.24 -4.84
C LEU A 34 3.70 3.51 -4.96
N ILE A 35 2.79 3.78 -4.00
CA ILE A 35 2.00 5.02 -3.96
C ILE A 35 2.92 6.23 -3.84
N VAL A 36 3.88 6.20 -2.92
CA VAL A 36 4.83 7.31 -2.74
C VAL A 36 5.71 7.49 -3.98
N ARG A 37 6.25 6.41 -4.55
CA ARG A 37 7.03 6.45 -5.80
C ARG A 37 6.26 7.08 -6.95
N ARG A 38 4.96 6.79 -7.09
CA ARG A 38 4.11 7.39 -8.12
C ARG A 38 3.99 8.91 -7.99
N TYR A 39 4.01 9.42 -6.76
CA TYR A 39 3.97 10.86 -6.53
C TYR A 39 5.35 11.54 -6.70
N ILE A 40 6.42 10.91 -6.24
CA ILE A 40 7.74 11.55 -6.10
C ILE A 40 8.64 11.36 -7.33
N THR A 41 8.55 10.26 -8.08
CA THR A 41 9.43 9.96 -9.22
C THR A 41 9.45 11.02 -10.34
N GLN A 42 8.52 11.96 -10.32
CA GLN A 42 8.46 13.07 -11.29
C GLN A 42 9.08 14.38 -10.77
N ASP A 43 9.62 14.37 -9.55
CA ASP A 43 10.22 15.54 -8.91
C ASP A 43 11.44 15.11 -8.06
N PRO A 44 12.47 14.50 -8.70
CA PRO A 44 13.60 13.91 -8.00
C PRO A 44 14.58 14.93 -7.41
N ASP A 45 14.52 16.19 -7.83
CA ASP A 45 15.55 17.19 -7.53
C ASP A 45 15.36 17.90 -6.17
N ILE A 46 14.30 17.54 -5.43
CA ILE A 46 14.03 18.12 -4.11
C ILE A 46 14.49 17.15 -3.01
N GLU A 47 15.37 17.62 -2.13
CA GLU A 47 15.92 16.85 -1.01
C GLU A 47 14.82 16.21 -0.17
N ALA A 48 13.74 16.96 0.16
CA ALA A 48 12.58 16.46 0.87
C ALA A 48 11.93 15.24 0.19
N SER A 49 11.85 15.24 -1.13
CA SER A 49 11.32 14.12 -1.91
C SER A 49 12.25 12.91 -1.86
N ALA A 50 13.56 13.13 -2.01
CA ALA A 50 14.55 12.06 -1.98
C ALA A 50 14.60 11.37 -0.61
N GLU A 51 14.58 12.14 0.48
CA GLU A 51 14.58 11.59 1.84
C GLU A 51 13.29 10.82 2.15
N LEU A 52 12.11 11.35 1.79
CA LEU A 52 10.86 10.64 1.99
C LEU A 52 10.83 9.32 1.21
N LEU A 53 11.31 9.34 -0.02
CA LEU A 53 11.40 8.15 -0.85
C LEU A 53 12.34 7.10 -0.25
N LYS A 54 13.52 7.53 0.24
CA LYS A 54 14.48 6.66 0.93
C LYS A 54 13.87 6.04 2.19
N LEU A 55 13.17 6.82 3.00
CA LEU A 55 12.50 6.34 4.21
C LEU A 55 11.45 5.28 3.86
N VAL A 56 10.55 5.59 2.94
CA VAL A 56 9.45 4.69 2.57
C VAL A 56 9.96 3.42 1.87
N ASN A 57 11.06 3.48 1.11
CA ASN A 57 11.68 2.30 0.51
C ASN A 57 12.25 1.32 1.55
N ASN A 58 12.49 1.77 2.77
CA ASN A 58 12.97 0.94 3.87
C ASN A 58 11.87 0.47 4.83
N ILE A 59 10.61 0.80 4.59
CA ILE A 59 9.49 0.51 5.50
C ILE A 59 9.40 -0.96 5.91
N THR A 60 9.68 -1.90 5.00
CA THR A 60 9.62 -3.34 5.27
C THR A 60 10.80 -3.87 6.08
N LYS A 61 11.84 -3.05 6.29
CA LYS A 61 13.08 -3.38 7.01
C LYS A 61 13.20 -2.67 8.35
N MET A 62 12.28 -1.78 8.65
CA MET A 62 12.26 -1.01 9.89
C MET A 62 11.21 -1.58 10.82
N ASP A 63 11.37 -1.37 12.12
CA ASP A 63 10.31 -1.53 13.10
C ASP A 63 9.36 -0.31 13.07
N LYS A 64 8.23 -0.44 13.75
CA LYS A 64 7.18 0.57 13.76
C LYS A 64 7.67 1.89 14.37
N GLU A 65 8.31 1.82 15.51
CA GLU A 65 8.74 2.98 16.30
C GLU A 65 9.79 3.78 15.52
N SER A 66 10.79 3.09 14.96
CA SER A 66 11.84 3.71 14.15
C SER A 66 11.28 4.37 12.89
N PHE A 67 10.31 3.72 12.22
CA PHE A 67 9.71 4.32 11.02
C PHE A 67 8.85 5.54 11.35
N VAL A 68 8.02 5.46 12.39
CA VAL A 68 7.15 6.57 12.81
C VAL A 68 8.00 7.76 13.23
N GLY A 69 9.02 7.54 14.08
CA GLY A 69 9.94 8.60 14.52
C GLY A 69 10.63 9.27 13.34
N ALA A 70 11.23 8.50 12.44
CA ALA A 70 11.90 9.04 11.26
C ALA A 70 10.94 9.81 10.32
N PHE A 71 9.67 9.36 10.22
CA PHE A 71 8.66 10.06 9.42
C PHE A 71 8.23 11.39 10.06
N GLU A 72 8.13 11.44 11.38
CA GLU A 72 7.84 12.67 12.12
C GLU A 72 9.00 13.67 12.05
N GLU A 73 10.24 13.20 12.23
CA GLU A 73 11.46 14.01 12.05
C GLU A 73 11.55 14.59 10.63
N TRP A 74 11.29 13.76 9.62
CA TRP A 74 11.23 14.22 8.24
C TRP A 74 10.17 15.32 8.06
N TYR A 75 8.99 15.14 8.63
CA TYR A 75 7.93 16.15 8.51
C TYR A 75 8.32 17.46 9.21
N GLU A 76 8.86 17.41 10.41
CA GLU A 76 9.31 18.60 11.13
C GLU A 76 10.39 19.37 10.35
N LYS A 77 11.33 18.66 9.72
CA LYS A 77 12.37 19.25 8.86
C LYS A 77 11.79 19.95 7.63
N TYR A 78 10.76 19.37 7.00
CA TYR A 78 10.27 19.81 5.69
C TYR A 78 8.84 20.35 5.69
N LYS A 79 8.23 20.59 6.84
CA LYS A 79 6.82 21.03 6.95
C LYS A 79 6.52 22.30 6.18
N ASP A 80 7.45 23.24 6.13
CA ASP A 80 7.28 24.51 5.42
C ASP A 80 7.24 24.26 3.91
N ILE A 81 8.12 23.42 3.39
CA ILE A 81 8.15 23.01 1.98
C ILE A 81 6.88 22.25 1.59
N VAL A 82 6.45 21.30 2.46
CA VAL A 82 5.23 20.49 2.23
C VAL A 82 3.96 21.34 2.23
N ASN A 83 3.93 22.42 3.01
CA ASN A 83 2.77 23.28 3.17
C ASN A 83 2.84 24.61 2.39
N GLU A 84 3.94 24.83 1.68
CA GLU A 84 4.15 26.02 0.86
C GLU A 84 3.04 26.19 -0.18
N ARG A 85 2.52 27.41 -0.27
CA ARG A 85 1.47 27.76 -1.24
C ARG A 85 1.99 28.76 -2.27
N VAL A 86 1.44 28.66 -3.47
CA VAL A 86 1.76 29.59 -4.57
C VAL A 86 1.33 30.99 -4.19
N GLN A 87 2.26 31.93 -4.21
CA GLN A 87 2.02 33.36 -3.93
C GLN A 87 1.87 34.14 -5.24
N ASP A 88 0.90 33.78 -6.08
CA ASP A 88 0.62 34.50 -7.32
C ASP A 88 -0.70 35.28 -7.19
N LYS A 89 -0.60 36.62 -7.21
CA LYS A 89 -1.75 37.53 -7.14
C LYS A 89 -2.74 37.37 -8.31
N ARG A 90 -2.35 36.70 -9.40
CA ARG A 90 -3.21 36.41 -10.55
C ARG A 90 -4.13 35.22 -10.31
N ILE A 91 -3.81 34.38 -9.33
CA ILE A 91 -4.62 33.22 -8.99
C ILE A 91 -5.84 33.69 -8.18
N LYS A 92 -7.00 33.73 -8.82
CA LYS A 92 -8.28 34.14 -8.22
C LYS A 92 -8.97 33.06 -7.39
N HIS A 93 -8.24 32.03 -6.92
CA HIS A 93 -8.81 31.01 -6.05
C HIS A 93 -8.88 31.50 -4.60
N LYS A 94 -9.99 31.18 -3.91
CA LYS A 94 -10.18 31.50 -2.49
C LYS A 94 -9.03 30.96 -1.62
N THR A 95 -8.43 29.84 -2.02
CA THR A 95 -7.27 29.24 -1.37
C THR A 95 -6.21 28.93 -2.44
N PRO A 96 -5.02 29.55 -2.39
CA PRO A 96 -3.95 29.27 -3.35
C PRO A 96 -3.56 27.79 -3.34
N PRO A 97 -3.20 27.19 -4.50
CA PRO A 97 -2.74 25.82 -4.57
C PRO A 97 -1.40 25.66 -3.84
N TYR A 98 -1.10 24.43 -3.46
CA TYR A 98 0.21 24.10 -2.90
C TYR A 98 1.29 24.19 -3.98
N MET A 99 2.47 24.69 -3.62
CA MET A 99 3.62 24.78 -4.52
C MET A 99 4.07 23.38 -4.97
N ARG A 100 4.03 22.41 -4.07
CA ARG A 100 4.46 21.02 -4.30
C ARG A 100 3.35 20.01 -3.99
N PRO A 101 2.28 19.96 -4.81
CA PRO A 101 1.10 19.15 -4.52
C PRO A 101 1.41 17.65 -4.50
N ARG A 102 2.41 17.19 -5.28
CA ARG A 102 2.82 15.78 -5.33
C ARG A 102 3.53 15.36 -4.07
N LEU A 103 4.53 16.13 -3.61
CA LEU A 103 5.22 15.85 -2.33
C LEU A 103 4.22 15.82 -1.17
N ARG A 104 3.31 16.79 -1.14
CA ARG A 104 2.25 16.82 -0.14
C ARG A 104 1.33 15.59 -0.23
N SER A 105 0.95 15.16 -1.42
CA SER A 105 0.14 13.96 -1.62
C SER A 105 0.86 12.69 -1.16
N ALA A 106 2.16 12.58 -1.41
CA ALA A 106 2.99 11.50 -0.90
C ALA A 106 2.98 11.47 0.63
N TYR A 107 3.29 12.59 1.28
CA TYR A 107 3.23 12.73 2.73
C TYR A 107 1.86 12.34 3.30
N LEU A 108 0.77 12.93 2.77
CA LEU A 108 -0.58 12.65 3.23
C LEU A 108 -1.00 11.20 3.02
N SER A 109 -0.48 10.53 2.00
CA SER A 109 -0.76 9.11 1.79
C SER A 109 -0.15 8.24 2.88
N VAL A 110 1.09 8.51 3.27
CA VAL A 110 1.75 7.80 4.39
C VAL A 110 1.03 8.11 5.70
N LYS A 111 0.81 9.39 6.00
CA LYS A 111 0.14 9.82 7.23
C LYS A 111 -1.23 9.17 7.41
N ARG A 112 -2.04 9.13 6.35
CA ARG A 112 -3.38 8.53 6.37
C ARG A 112 -3.34 7.02 6.60
N ASN A 113 -2.39 6.35 5.96
CA ASN A 113 -2.30 4.89 6.02
C ASN A 113 -1.47 4.39 7.22
N MET A 114 -0.78 5.28 7.94
CA MET A 114 0.07 4.94 9.07
C MET A 114 -0.59 3.98 10.09
N PRO A 115 -1.84 4.21 10.53
CA PRO A 115 -2.50 3.31 11.47
C PRO A 115 -2.73 1.89 10.93
N LEU A 116 -2.70 1.70 9.61
CA LEU A 116 -2.94 0.43 8.95
C LEU A 116 -1.65 -0.26 8.46
N LEU A 117 -0.52 0.45 8.46
CA LEU A 117 0.75 -0.08 7.97
C LEU A 117 1.41 -1.06 8.94
N TRP A 118 0.97 -1.07 10.20
CA TRP A 118 1.55 -1.85 11.27
C TRP A 118 0.55 -2.76 12.00
N THR A 119 -0.62 -3.01 11.38
CA THR A 119 -1.64 -3.91 11.94
C THR A 119 -1.08 -5.32 12.20
N PHE A 120 -0.22 -5.83 11.32
CA PHE A 120 0.45 -7.13 11.48
C PHE A 120 1.34 -7.17 12.73
N TYR A 121 1.96 -6.05 13.07
CA TYR A 121 2.84 -5.89 14.22
C TYR A 121 2.02 -5.73 15.52
N ASP A 122 0.98 -4.88 15.47
CA ASP A 122 0.10 -4.60 16.62
C ASP A 122 -0.83 -5.78 16.97
N HIS A 123 -1.05 -6.70 16.02
CA HIS A 123 -1.98 -7.83 16.12
C HIS A 123 -1.38 -9.12 15.57
N PRO A 124 -0.28 -9.61 16.19
CA PRO A 124 0.42 -10.81 15.73
C PRO A 124 -0.47 -12.07 15.74
N GLU A 125 -1.50 -12.10 16.60
CA GLU A 125 -2.48 -13.18 16.66
C GLU A 125 -3.28 -13.38 15.37
N THR A 126 -3.28 -12.38 14.48
CA THR A 126 -4.01 -12.46 13.19
C THR A 126 -3.24 -13.22 12.12
N GLY A 127 -1.93 -13.37 12.26
CA GLY A 127 -1.05 -13.95 11.25
C GLY A 127 -1.00 -13.13 9.94
N LEU A 128 -1.37 -11.83 9.99
CA LEU A 128 -1.33 -10.96 8.80
C LEU A 128 0.12 -10.72 8.36
N PRO A 129 0.44 -10.87 7.06
CA PRO A 129 1.73 -10.43 6.54
C PRO A 129 1.74 -8.91 6.35
N ASN A 130 2.94 -8.31 6.36
CA ASN A 130 3.12 -6.88 6.07
C ASN A 130 2.94 -6.52 4.60
N THR A 131 3.01 -7.52 3.69
CA THR A 131 2.83 -7.35 2.24
C THR A 131 1.94 -8.45 1.67
N ASN A 132 1.38 -8.21 0.49
CA ASN A 132 0.62 -9.21 -0.28
C ASN A 132 1.42 -9.81 -1.45
N ASN A 133 2.75 -9.67 -1.45
CA ASN A 133 3.62 -10.12 -2.54
C ASN A 133 3.45 -11.62 -2.86
N ALA A 134 3.26 -12.46 -1.85
CA ALA A 134 3.03 -13.90 -2.05
C ALA A 134 1.73 -14.15 -2.85
N LEU A 135 0.67 -13.41 -2.54
CA LEU A 135 -0.61 -13.48 -3.25
C LEU A 135 -0.48 -12.95 -4.69
N GLU A 136 0.28 -11.87 -4.89
CA GLU A 136 0.53 -11.32 -6.22
C GLU A 136 1.34 -12.28 -7.08
N GLY A 137 2.34 -12.96 -6.53
CA GLY A 137 3.08 -14.03 -7.20
C GLY A 137 2.16 -15.16 -7.62
N LEU A 138 1.27 -15.59 -6.73
CA LEU A 138 0.26 -16.62 -7.00
C LEU A 138 -0.67 -16.22 -8.15
N PHE A 139 -1.20 -14.98 -8.13
CA PHE A 139 -2.05 -14.49 -9.20
C PHE A 139 -1.31 -14.31 -10.52
N SER A 140 -0.03 -13.95 -10.49
CA SER A 140 0.79 -13.84 -11.69
C SER A 140 0.98 -15.20 -12.35
N ASP A 141 1.32 -16.24 -11.59
CA ASP A 141 1.42 -17.62 -12.07
C ASP A 141 0.08 -18.13 -12.62
N LEU A 142 -1.01 -17.93 -11.88
CA LEU A 142 -2.36 -18.29 -12.32
C LEU A 142 -2.73 -17.61 -13.66
N LYS A 143 -2.47 -16.31 -13.80
CA LYS A 143 -2.73 -15.57 -15.04
C LYS A 143 -1.89 -16.11 -16.19
N SER A 144 -0.65 -16.46 -15.96
CA SER A 144 0.23 -17.07 -16.96
C SER A 144 -0.33 -18.40 -17.46
N LYS A 145 -0.75 -19.27 -16.55
CA LYS A 145 -1.38 -20.56 -16.88
C LYS A 145 -2.67 -20.39 -17.66
N VAL A 146 -3.56 -19.48 -17.23
CA VAL A 146 -4.81 -19.20 -17.93
C VAL A 146 -4.56 -18.65 -19.35
N ARG A 147 -3.53 -17.80 -19.53
CA ARG A 147 -3.15 -17.27 -20.85
C ARG A 147 -2.59 -18.35 -21.77
N GLY A 148 -1.82 -19.29 -21.24
CA GLY A 148 -1.30 -20.44 -22.02
C GLY A 148 -2.40 -21.36 -22.58
N HIS A 149 -3.61 -21.26 -22.02
CA HIS A 149 -4.79 -22.01 -22.46
C HIS A 149 -5.83 -21.07 -23.11
N SER A 150 -5.38 -20.20 -24.03
CA SER A 150 -6.27 -19.33 -24.81
C SER A 150 -7.22 -20.22 -25.63
N GLY A 151 -8.55 -19.97 -25.52
CA GLY A 151 -9.58 -20.73 -26.25
C GLY A 151 -10.31 -21.82 -25.44
N ILE A 152 -9.94 -22.06 -24.18
CA ILE A 152 -10.72 -22.98 -23.32
C ILE A 152 -12.11 -22.42 -22.99
N SER A 153 -13.09 -23.31 -22.89
CA SER A 153 -14.47 -22.95 -22.48
C SER A 153 -14.48 -22.34 -21.07
N LYS A 154 -15.54 -21.58 -20.76
CA LYS A 154 -15.74 -20.99 -19.43
C LYS A 154 -15.73 -22.05 -18.32
N GLU A 155 -16.28 -23.22 -18.59
CA GLU A 155 -16.34 -24.34 -17.65
C GLU A 155 -14.94 -24.92 -17.35
N HIS A 156 -14.14 -25.15 -18.40
CA HIS A 156 -12.76 -25.61 -18.23
C HIS A 156 -11.91 -24.57 -17.51
N ARG A 157 -12.11 -23.27 -17.80
CA ARG A 157 -11.43 -22.19 -17.07
C ARG A 157 -11.78 -22.20 -15.58
N LYS A 158 -13.07 -22.40 -15.25
CA LYS A 158 -13.51 -22.51 -13.86
C LYS A 158 -12.86 -23.71 -13.14
N LYS A 159 -12.84 -24.88 -13.79
CA LYS A 159 -12.16 -26.08 -13.24
C LYS A 159 -10.68 -25.83 -12.98
N LEU A 160 -9.98 -25.22 -13.93
CA LEU A 160 -8.56 -24.87 -13.79
C LEU A 160 -8.32 -23.93 -12.61
N LEU A 161 -9.16 -22.91 -12.44
CA LEU A 161 -9.10 -21.99 -11.32
C LEU A 161 -9.35 -22.71 -9.99
N ASP A 162 -10.38 -23.55 -9.91
CA ASP A 162 -10.74 -24.29 -8.70
C ASP A 162 -9.63 -25.28 -8.29
N GLU A 163 -9.05 -26.01 -9.24
CA GLU A 163 -7.93 -26.92 -9.00
C GLU A 163 -6.67 -26.19 -8.58
N TYR A 164 -6.37 -25.05 -9.24
CA TYR A 164 -5.23 -24.23 -8.88
C TYR A 164 -5.33 -23.70 -7.46
N ILE A 165 -6.48 -23.12 -7.10
CA ILE A 165 -6.73 -22.61 -5.74
C ILE A 165 -6.63 -23.75 -4.72
N LYS A 166 -7.24 -24.93 -4.98
CA LYS A 166 -7.17 -26.09 -4.08
C LYS A 166 -5.74 -26.54 -3.80
N ARG A 167 -4.89 -26.63 -4.86
CA ARG A 167 -3.46 -27.03 -4.71
C ARG A 167 -2.69 -26.03 -3.85
N HIS A 168 -2.93 -24.74 -4.02
CA HIS A 168 -2.19 -23.71 -3.30
C HIS A 168 -2.77 -23.42 -1.92
N TYR A 169 -4.05 -23.72 -1.68
CA TYR A 169 -4.67 -23.58 -0.37
C TYR A 169 -4.04 -24.46 0.72
N SER A 170 -3.53 -25.65 0.34
CA SER A 170 -2.80 -26.54 1.25
C SER A 170 -1.47 -25.94 1.72
N LEU A 171 -0.84 -25.10 0.91
CA LEU A 171 0.44 -24.41 1.25
C LEU A 171 0.25 -23.31 2.31
N PHE A 172 -0.93 -22.70 2.40
CA PHE A 172 -1.25 -21.66 3.38
C PHE A 172 -1.72 -22.20 4.74
N ARG A 173 -1.96 -23.50 4.86
CA ARG A 173 -2.37 -24.17 6.11
C ARG A 173 -1.22 -24.67 6.99
N GLN A 174 0.02 -24.61 6.51
CA GLN A 174 1.20 -25.16 7.18
C GLN A 174 2.10 -24.09 7.83
N GLY A 175 1.62 -22.85 8.01
CA GLY A 175 2.30 -21.76 8.71
C GLY A 175 1.59 -21.38 10.00
#